data_2ed011b02d47d15800ce4786211bfd68
#
_entry.id   2ed011b02d47d15800ce4786211bfd68
#
_cell.length_a   1.000
_cell.length_b   1.000
_cell.length_c   1.000
_cell.angle_alpha   90.00
_cell.angle_beta   90.00
_cell.angle_gamma   90.00
#
_symmetry.space_group_name_H-M   'P 1'
#
loop_
_entity.id
_entity.type
_entity.pdbx_description
1 polymer ?
#
loop_
_entity_poly.entity_id
_entity_poly.type
_entity_poly.pdbx_seq_one_letter_code
_entity_poly.pdbx_strand_id
1 'polypeptide(L)'
;AFPWDSHTYDTFNDNYLEMVLQNRREHLSDKNQVLTKDYIYSNEFVLSHFDQFNKLLRSIRRNGFNTDQDRPRVLVLKEGNRWKWMMSGQGNHRAYLLWMLKYENLPCEIVKVVNKKDVEKWSNVKNGIYKKDHALEIFDLIFSGSRVCKGIV
;
A
#
# COMPACT_ATOMS: atom_id res chain seq x y z
N ALA A 1 -1.05 11.23 0.93
CA ALA A 1 -0.37 10.95 2.21
C ALA A 1 -1.37 11.01 3.35
N PHE A 2 -1.26 10.10 4.30
CA PHE A 2 -2.12 10.09 5.49
C PHE A 2 -1.56 11.01 6.60
N PRO A 3 -2.37 11.40 7.60
CA PRO A 3 -1.91 12.24 8.69
C PRO A 3 -0.71 11.70 9.47
N TRP A 4 -0.55 10.37 9.52
CA TRP A 4 0.54 9.66 10.19
C TRP A 4 1.74 9.33 9.31
N ASP A 5 1.71 9.66 8.02
CA ASP A 5 2.83 9.44 7.11
C ASP A 5 3.96 10.45 7.37
N SER A 6 5.18 10.05 7.04
CA SER A 6 6.37 10.89 7.19
C SER A 6 6.64 11.81 5.99
N HIS A 7 5.84 11.70 4.93
CA HIS A 7 5.98 12.48 3.69
C HIS A 7 4.67 13.16 3.32
N THR A 8 4.79 14.25 2.59
CA THR A 8 3.67 14.96 1.99
C THR A 8 3.19 14.24 0.72
N TYR A 9 2.06 14.67 0.16
CA TYR A 9 1.55 14.10 -1.08
C TYR A 9 2.55 14.26 -2.24
N ASP A 10 3.20 15.40 -2.36
CA ASP A 10 4.14 15.70 -3.45
C ASP A 10 5.39 14.81 -3.36
N THR A 11 6.03 14.76 -2.19
CA THR A 11 7.19 13.88 -1.98
C THR A 11 6.86 12.39 -2.08
N PHE A 12 5.63 11.99 -1.72
CA PHE A 12 5.18 10.62 -1.92
C PHE A 12 5.04 10.28 -3.40
N ASN A 13 4.45 11.18 -4.18
CA ASN A 13 4.19 10.93 -5.60
C ASN A 13 5.50 10.80 -6.40
N ASP A 14 6.46 11.67 -6.15
CA ASP A 14 7.78 11.62 -6.78
C ASP A 14 8.55 10.36 -6.40
N ASN A 15 8.64 10.05 -5.12
CA ASN A 15 9.30 8.84 -4.63
C ASN A 15 8.59 7.56 -5.11
N TYR A 16 7.26 7.55 -5.18
CA TYR A 16 6.51 6.41 -5.69
C TYR A 16 6.80 6.17 -7.16
N LEU A 17 6.81 7.23 -7.97
CA LEU A 17 7.11 7.14 -9.37
C LEU A 17 8.54 6.63 -9.61
N GLU A 18 9.53 7.19 -8.90
CA GLU A 18 10.92 6.72 -8.96
C GLU A 18 11.05 5.25 -8.54
N MET A 19 10.42 4.86 -7.45
CA MET A 19 10.41 3.47 -6.98
C MET A 19 9.81 2.52 -8.03
N VAL A 20 8.69 2.91 -8.65
CA VAL A 20 8.04 2.10 -9.70
C VAL A 20 8.98 1.97 -10.92
N LEU A 21 9.61 3.08 -11.34
CA LEU A 21 10.53 3.09 -12.45
C LEU A 21 11.80 2.25 -12.16
N GLN A 22 12.34 2.34 -10.95
CA GLN A 22 13.50 1.57 -10.52
C GLN A 22 13.21 0.08 -10.47
N ASN A 23 12.13 -0.34 -9.80
CA ASN A 23 11.72 -1.75 -9.75
C ASN A 23 11.46 -2.33 -11.16
N ARG A 24 11.00 -1.50 -12.09
CA ARG A 24 10.76 -1.94 -13.46
C ARG A 24 12.03 -2.11 -14.29
N ARG A 25 13.03 -1.24 -14.10
CA ARG A 25 14.33 -1.40 -14.76
C ARG A 25 14.98 -2.74 -14.47
N GLU A 26 14.78 -3.27 -13.26
CA GLU A 26 15.32 -4.57 -12.86
C GLU A 26 14.64 -5.75 -13.59
N HIS A 27 13.40 -5.56 -14.06
CA HIS A 27 12.59 -6.59 -14.71
C HIS A 27 12.48 -6.46 -16.23
N LEU A 28 13.05 -5.41 -16.82
CA LEU A 28 13.06 -5.25 -18.27
C LEU A 28 14.13 -6.15 -18.90
N SER A 29 13.74 -6.77 -20.02
CA SER A 29 14.68 -7.53 -20.87
C SER A 29 15.72 -6.63 -21.53
N ASP A 30 15.38 -5.37 -21.78
CA ASP A 30 16.28 -4.33 -22.27
C ASP A 30 16.47 -3.24 -21.20
N LYS A 31 17.62 -3.26 -20.52
CA LYS A 31 17.99 -2.29 -19.48
C LYS A 31 18.21 -0.87 -20.00
N ASN A 32 18.28 -0.68 -21.32
CA ASN A 32 18.45 0.63 -21.96
C ASN A 32 17.13 1.32 -22.27
N GLN A 33 15.98 0.65 -22.04
CA GLN A 33 14.68 1.24 -22.28
C GLN A 33 14.44 2.41 -21.32
N VAL A 34 14.20 3.59 -21.87
CA VAL A 34 13.87 4.79 -21.09
C VAL A 34 12.42 4.67 -20.60
N LEU A 35 12.26 4.47 -19.29
CA LEU A 35 10.96 4.43 -18.68
C LEU A 35 10.46 5.85 -18.43
N THR A 36 9.43 6.25 -19.16
CA THR A 36 8.75 7.54 -19.01
C THR A 36 7.43 7.39 -18.25
N LYS A 37 6.83 8.52 -17.84
CA LYS A 37 5.48 8.51 -17.27
C LYS A 37 4.47 7.84 -18.21
N ASP A 38 4.61 8.05 -19.52
CA ASP A 38 3.72 7.48 -20.52
C ASP A 38 3.78 5.95 -20.57
N TYR A 39 4.94 5.37 -20.26
CA TYR A 39 5.08 3.92 -20.16
C TYR A 39 4.18 3.31 -19.10
N ILE A 40 4.02 3.98 -17.95
CA ILE A 40 3.17 3.49 -16.85
C ILE A 40 1.70 3.39 -17.27
N TYR A 41 1.27 4.18 -18.23
CA TYR A 41 -0.08 4.16 -18.80
C TYR A 41 -0.18 3.36 -20.09
N SER A 42 0.90 2.73 -20.53
CA SER A 42 0.90 1.94 -21.76
C SER A 42 0.24 0.57 -21.58
N ASN A 43 -0.31 0.05 -22.67
CA ASN A 43 -0.85 -1.32 -22.70
C ASN A 43 0.22 -2.36 -22.36
N GLU A 44 1.47 -2.12 -22.77
CA GLU A 44 2.60 -2.99 -22.46
C GLU A 44 2.84 -3.10 -20.95
N PHE A 45 2.79 -1.98 -20.23
CA PHE A 45 2.88 -1.97 -18.78
C PHE A 45 1.75 -2.76 -18.14
N VAL A 46 0.50 -2.57 -18.57
CA VAL A 46 -0.66 -3.29 -18.06
C VAL A 46 -0.52 -4.80 -18.31
N LEU A 47 -0.14 -5.19 -19.51
CA LEU A 47 0.07 -6.61 -19.87
C LEU A 47 1.20 -7.24 -19.06
N SER A 48 2.31 -6.53 -18.86
CA SER A 48 3.42 -7.02 -18.03
C SER A 48 3.03 -7.22 -16.57
N HIS A 49 2.20 -6.34 -16.03
CA HIS A 49 1.64 -6.47 -14.68
C HIS A 49 0.71 -7.68 -14.57
N PHE A 50 -0.14 -7.88 -15.58
CA PHE A 50 -1.05 -9.00 -15.61
C PHE A 50 -0.30 -10.34 -15.70
N ASP A 51 0.78 -10.39 -16.49
CA ASP A 51 1.62 -11.59 -16.58
C ASP A 51 2.31 -11.90 -15.24
N GLN A 52 2.85 -10.89 -14.56
CA GLN A 52 3.43 -11.06 -13.22
C GLN A 52 2.40 -11.55 -12.19
N PHE A 53 1.19 -10.99 -12.23
CA PHE A 53 0.10 -11.44 -11.38
C PHE A 53 -0.26 -12.90 -11.64
N ASN A 54 -0.35 -13.31 -12.90
CA ASN A 54 -0.60 -14.69 -13.29
C ASN A 54 0.53 -15.65 -12.89
N LYS A 55 1.80 -15.23 -13.01
CA LYS A 55 2.95 -16.01 -12.53
C LYS A 55 2.88 -16.22 -11.03
N LEU A 56 2.56 -15.18 -10.28
CA LEU A 56 2.39 -15.25 -8.83
C LEU A 56 1.23 -16.19 -8.45
N LEU A 57 0.08 -16.07 -9.12
CA LEU A 57 -1.08 -16.96 -8.91
C LEU A 57 -0.72 -18.44 -9.13
N ARG A 58 -0.02 -18.74 -10.25
CA ARG A 58 0.42 -20.11 -10.55
C ARG A 58 1.41 -20.63 -9.50
N SER A 59 2.33 -19.76 -9.04
CA SER A 59 3.29 -20.11 -7.99
C SER A 59 2.59 -20.46 -6.69
N ILE A 60 1.66 -19.61 -6.22
CA ILE A 60 0.92 -19.85 -4.97
C ILE A 60 0.06 -21.12 -5.09
N ARG A 61 -0.57 -21.37 -6.24
CA ARG A 61 -1.36 -22.60 -6.43
C ARG A 61 -0.53 -23.87 -6.44
N ARG A 62 0.69 -23.82 -6.98
CA ARG A 62 1.57 -25.00 -7.12
C ARG A 62 2.34 -25.29 -5.83
N ASN A 63 2.88 -24.25 -5.19
CA ASN A 63 3.88 -24.37 -4.13
C ASN A 63 3.34 -23.95 -2.76
N GLY A 64 2.10 -23.46 -2.68
CA GLY A 64 1.60 -22.75 -1.51
C GLY A 64 2.17 -21.34 -1.40
N PHE A 65 1.75 -20.64 -0.36
CA PHE A 65 2.29 -19.32 -0.03
C PHE A 65 3.57 -19.47 0.80
N ASN A 66 4.68 -18.95 0.27
CA ASN A 66 5.94 -18.92 1.02
C ASN A 66 5.92 -17.76 2.01
N THR A 67 5.88 -18.09 3.32
CA THR A 67 5.86 -17.11 4.41
C THR A 67 7.21 -16.47 4.69
N ASP A 68 8.30 -17.04 4.18
CA ASP A 68 9.65 -16.54 4.44
C ASP A 68 10.09 -15.44 3.48
N GLN A 69 9.36 -15.28 2.39
CA GLN A 69 9.63 -14.25 1.38
C GLN A 69 8.50 -13.24 1.31
N ASP A 70 8.86 -11.94 1.30
CA ASP A 70 8.01 -10.81 0.91
C ASP A 70 6.58 -10.84 1.48
N ARG A 71 6.44 -10.87 2.79
CA ARG A 71 5.12 -10.78 3.43
C ARG A 71 4.42 -9.48 3.04
N PRO A 72 3.10 -9.51 2.79
CA PRO A 72 2.32 -8.29 2.67
C PRO A 72 2.54 -7.39 3.88
N ARG A 73 2.76 -6.11 3.62
CA ARG A 73 3.01 -5.12 4.68
C ARG A 73 1.72 -4.46 5.10
N VAL A 74 1.48 -4.41 6.40
CA VAL A 74 0.27 -3.82 6.95
C VAL A 74 0.60 -2.76 7.99
N LEU A 75 -0.29 -1.78 8.07
CA LEU A 75 -0.33 -0.78 9.11
C LEU A 75 -1.51 -1.13 10.04
N VAL A 76 -1.30 -1.06 11.34
CA VAL A 76 -2.34 -1.29 12.34
C VAL A 76 -2.84 0.04 12.88
N LEU A 77 -4.14 0.28 12.76
CA LEU A 77 -4.83 1.38 13.43
C LEU A 77 -5.35 0.87 14.78
N LYS A 78 -5.10 1.62 15.85
CA LYS A 78 -5.47 1.25 17.23
C LYS A 78 -6.25 2.34 17.93
N GLU A 79 -7.38 1.97 18.53
CA GLU A 79 -8.20 2.82 19.40
C GLU A 79 -8.55 2.07 20.68
N GLY A 80 -7.90 2.37 21.78
CA GLY A 80 -8.04 1.60 23.02
C GLY A 80 -7.65 0.13 22.83
N ASN A 81 -8.59 -0.77 23.10
CA ASN A 81 -8.42 -2.21 22.92
C ASN A 81 -8.85 -2.69 21.52
N ARG A 82 -9.46 -1.83 20.70
CA ARG A 82 -9.85 -2.16 19.33
C ARG A 82 -8.71 -1.89 18.38
N TRP A 83 -8.63 -2.71 17.32
CA TRP A 83 -7.64 -2.51 16.26
C TRP A 83 -8.20 -2.95 14.91
N LYS A 84 -7.69 -2.35 13.88
CA LYS A 84 -7.88 -2.74 12.48
C LYS A 84 -6.57 -2.61 11.74
N TRP A 85 -6.45 -3.33 10.65
CA TRP A 85 -5.29 -3.23 9.78
C TRP A 85 -5.68 -2.74 8.39
N MET A 86 -4.73 -2.14 7.72
CA MET A 86 -4.82 -1.76 6.32
C MET A 86 -3.51 -2.08 5.60
N MET A 87 -3.58 -2.30 4.29
CA MET A 87 -2.38 -2.53 3.49
C MET A 87 -1.50 -1.29 3.48
N SER A 88 -0.19 -1.50 3.56
CA SER A 88 0.84 -0.46 3.55
C SER A 88 1.71 -0.54 2.28
N GLY A 89 1.07 -0.42 1.12
CA GLY A 89 1.71 -0.29 -0.18
C GLY A 89 2.24 -1.59 -0.79
N GLN A 90 3.12 -2.33 -0.11
CA GLN A 90 3.74 -3.54 -0.66
C GLN A 90 2.93 -4.81 -0.36
N GLY A 91 2.91 -5.73 -1.33
CA GLY A 91 2.27 -7.04 -1.15
C GLY A 91 0.78 -7.10 -1.46
N ASN A 92 0.19 -6.03 -2.02
CA ASN A 92 -1.24 -5.97 -2.37
C ASN A 92 -1.67 -7.14 -3.26
N HIS A 93 -0.89 -7.47 -4.30
CA HIS A 93 -1.20 -8.59 -5.19
C HIS A 93 -1.23 -9.92 -4.46
N ARG A 94 -0.29 -10.16 -3.53
CA ARG A 94 -0.25 -11.37 -2.71
C ARG A 94 -1.44 -11.45 -1.78
N ALA A 95 -1.72 -10.36 -1.05
CA ALA A 95 -2.87 -10.31 -0.16
C ALA A 95 -4.19 -10.59 -0.89
N TYR A 96 -4.36 -9.98 -2.08
CA TYR A 96 -5.54 -10.20 -2.91
C TYR A 96 -5.65 -11.63 -3.41
N LEU A 97 -4.54 -12.23 -3.88
CA LEU A 97 -4.53 -13.62 -4.32
C LEU A 97 -4.82 -14.61 -3.19
N LEU A 98 -4.25 -14.39 -2.00
CA LEU A 98 -4.54 -15.24 -0.84
C LEU A 98 -6.02 -15.15 -0.45
N TRP A 99 -6.59 -13.96 -0.46
CA TRP A 99 -8.01 -13.77 -0.24
C TRP A 99 -8.88 -14.48 -1.29
N MET A 100 -8.54 -14.34 -2.59
CA MET A 100 -9.23 -15.05 -3.68
C MET A 100 -9.13 -16.57 -3.56
N LEU A 101 -7.99 -17.07 -3.11
CA LEU A 101 -7.74 -18.50 -2.88
C LEU A 101 -8.30 -19.00 -1.55
N LYS A 102 -9.05 -18.16 -0.84
CA LYS A 102 -9.71 -18.45 0.45
C LYS A 102 -8.77 -18.93 1.56
N TYR A 103 -7.57 -18.35 1.61
CA TYR A 103 -6.70 -18.53 2.77
C TYR A 103 -7.34 -17.88 4.00
N GLU A 104 -7.46 -18.62 5.08
CA GLU A 104 -8.06 -18.13 6.33
C GLU A 104 -7.18 -17.11 7.04
N ASN A 105 -5.87 -17.24 6.88
CA ASN A 105 -4.88 -16.37 7.52
C ASN A 105 -4.01 -15.68 6.47
N LEU A 106 -3.72 -14.40 6.70
CA LEU A 106 -2.80 -13.61 5.91
C LEU A 106 -1.50 -13.41 6.72
N PRO A 107 -0.43 -14.15 6.44
CA PRO A 107 0.88 -13.88 7.03
C PRO A 107 1.37 -12.51 6.56
N CYS A 108 1.52 -11.55 7.48
CA CYS A 108 1.89 -10.18 7.15
C CYS A 108 2.98 -9.64 8.08
N GLU A 109 3.65 -8.58 7.63
CA GLU A 109 4.57 -7.78 8.42
C GLU A 109 3.86 -6.51 8.90
N ILE A 110 3.83 -6.27 10.21
CA ILE A 110 3.30 -5.01 10.76
C ILE A 110 4.42 -3.98 10.70
N VAL A 111 4.29 -3.01 9.79
CA VAL A 111 5.31 -1.97 9.61
C VAL A 111 5.11 -0.75 10.50
N LYS A 112 3.88 -0.52 10.95
CA LYS A 112 3.56 0.63 11.83
C LYS A 112 2.27 0.36 12.61
N VAL A 113 2.26 0.84 13.85
CA VAL A 113 1.05 0.92 14.67
C VAL A 113 0.71 2.40 14.85
N VAL A 114 -0.47 2.80 14.39
CA VAL A 114 -0.99 4.16 14.52
C VAL A 114 -2.04 4.16 15.62
N ASN A 115 -1.72 4.79 16.74
CA ASN A 115 -2.63 4.89 17.86
C ASN A 115 -3.39 6.21 17.79
N LYS A 116 -4.72 6.18 17.87
CA LYS A 116 -5.59 7.37 17.81
C LYS A 116 -5.23 8.41 18.87
N LYS A 117 -4.87 7.97 20.09
CA LYS A 117 -4.51 8.86 21.19
C LYS A 117 -3.22 9.67 20.93
N ASP A 118 -2.38 9.22 19.99
CA ASP A 118 -1.11 9.85 19.66
C ASP A 118 -1.23 10.81 18.45
N VAL A 119 -2.41 11.29 18.12
CA VAL A 119 -2.69 12.14 16.93
C VAL A 119 -1.75 13.35 16.84
N GLU A 120 -1.41 13.98 17.96
CA GLU A 120 -0.49 15.14 17.99
C GLU A 120 0.96 14.79 17.64
N LYS A 121 1.31 13.50 17.74
CA LYS A 121 2.64 12.99 17.38
C LYS A 121 2.71 12.51 15.93
N TRP A 122 1.58 12.42 15.23
CA TRP A 122 1.58 11.99 13.83
C TRP A 122 2.32 13.01 12.97
N SER A 123 3.19 12.52 12.11
CA SER A 123 4.16 13.36 11.40
C SER A 123 3.53 14.54 10.67
N ASN A 124 2.48 14.32 9.89
CA ASN A 124 1.84 15.37 9.11
C ASN A 124 0.92 16.27 9.94
N VAL A 125 0.52 15.86 11.14
CA VAL A 125 -0.15 16.73 12.12
C VAL A 125 0.88 17.62 12.81
N LYS A 126 2.00 17.04 13.28
CA LYS A 126 3.11 17.78 13.90
C LYS A 126 3.69 18.82 12.95
N ASN A 127 3.75 18.51 11.65
CA ASN A 127 4.27 19.42 10.62
C ASN A 127 3.21 20.44 10.13
N GLY A 128 2.01 20.47 10.71
CA GLY A 128 0.95 21.42 10.38
C GLY A 128 0.23 21.17 9.04
N ILE A 129 0.48 20.05 8.38
CA ILE A 129 -0.18 19.68 7.12
C ILE A 129 -1.65 19.31 7.35
N TYR A 130 -1.93 18.63 8.46
CA TYR A 130 -3.29 18.31 8.90
C TYR A 130 -3.59 18.99 10.23
N LYS A 131 -4.79 19.56 10.34
CA LYS A 131 -5.36 19.93 11.64
C LYS A 131 -5.72 18.64 12.39
N LYS A 132 -5.60 18.68 13.72
CA LYS A 132 -5.87 17.54 14.60
C LYS A 132 -7.26 16.91 14.34
N ASP A 133 -8.29 17.75 14.25
CA ASP A 133 -9.66 17.28 14.08
C ASP A 133 -9.86 16.57 12.72
N HIS A 134 -9.35 17.13 11.63
CA HIS A 134 -9.34 16.48 10.33
C HIS A 134 -8.57 15.16 10.32
N ALA A 135 -7.44 15.11 11.04
CA ALA A 135 -6.65 13.89 11.14
C ALA A 135 -7.42 12.78 11.88
N LEU A 136 -8.17 13.14 12.91
CA LEU A 136 -9.04 12.22 13.64
C LEU A 136 -10.22 11.75 12.80
N GLU A 137 -10.86 12.64 12.03
CA GLU A 137 -11.92 12.27 11.07
C GLU A 137 -11.44 11.24 10.06
N ILE A 138 -10.26 11.46 9.45
CA ILE A 138 -9.65 10.51 8.51
C ILE A 138 -9.39 9.16 9.19
N PHE A 139 -8.85 9.17 10.42
CA PHE A 139 -8.64 7.96 11.18
C PHE A 139 -9.95 7.21 11.39
N ASP A 140 -11.01 7.90 11.83
CA ASP A 140 -12.30 7.30 12.14
C ASP A 140 -13.01 6.73 10.91
N LEU A 141 -12.92 7.42 9.77
CA LEU A 141 -13.43 6.94 8.50
C LEU A 141 -12.77 5.61 8.09
N ILE A 142 -11.44 5.54 8.17
CA ILE A 142 -10.71 4.32 7.83
C ILE A 142 -10.98 3.23 8.88
N PHE A 143 -10.97 3.59 10.17
CA PHE A 143 -11.18 2.66 11.27
C PHE A 143 -12.61 2.08 11.27
N SER A 144 -13.63 2.86 10.86
CA SER A 144 -15.00 2.37 10.69
C SER A 144 -15.16 1.46 9.48
N GLY A 145 -14.26 1.53 8.51
CA GLY A 145 -14.39 0.88 7.21
C GLY A 145 -15.42 1.55 6.31
N SER A 146 -15.82 2.77 6.65
CA SER A 146 -16.71 3.57 5.84
C SER A 146 -16.02 3.91 4.53
N ARG A 147 -16.65 3.59 3.39
CA ARG A 147 -16.13 4.00 2.08
C ARG A 147 -16.22 5.53 2.01
N VAL A 148 -15.08 6.18 1.89
CA VAL A 148 -15.00 7.60 1.56
C VAL A 148 -15.41 7.77 0.08
N CYS A 149 -16.69 7.56 -0.20
CA CYS A 149 -17.31 7.81 -1.49
C CYS A 149 -18.46 8.77 -1.31
N LYS A 150 -18.19 9.97 -0.79
CA LYS A 150 -19.09 11.12 -0.97
C LYS A 150 -18.21 12.35 -1.14
N GLY A 151 -18.01 12.69 -2.41
CA GLY A 151 -17.82 14.04 -2.90
C GLY A 151 -16.81 14.91 -2.13
N ILE A 152 -15.52 14.73 -2.42
CA ILE A 152 -14.64 15.89 -2.40
C ILE A 152 -14.82 16.52 -3.77
N VAL A 153 -15.73 17.46 -3.84
CA VAL A 153 -15.79 18.46 -4.92
C VAL A 153 -14.89 19.61 -4.51
#